data_8e798f6c38298f3402265c525352222c
#
_entry.id   8e798f6c38298f3402265c525352222c
#
_cell.length_a   1.000
_cell.length_b   1.000
_cell.length_c   1.000
_cell.angle_alpha   90.00
_cell.angle_beta   90.00
_cell.angle_gamma   90.00
#
_symmetry.space_group_name_H-M   'P 1'
#
loop_
_entity.id
_entity.type
_entity.pdbx_description
1 polymer ?
#
loop_
_entity_poly.entity_id
_entity_poly.type
_entity_poly.pdbx_seq_one_letter_code
_entity_poly.pdbx_strand_id
1 'polypeptide(L)'
;MKHTFFTLALFLISTVLFSQEDVVVKVNIPNEQKYEFSTVIDIEASAVKSQGNTGTCWSFSASSFIESEIFRDSGEMIDISEMFNVRNTYNAKAWAYIMRQGKIQFSEGGLAHDVLNSVKLNGLMPESAYNGLLDNAKNHNHQKIVPELQKALDAYIKNDQNSKYTNWKFAVDSILNLHLGT
;
A
#
# COMPACT_ATOMS: atom_id res chain seq x y z
N MET A 1 11.05 53.87 29.99
CA MET A 1 11.26 52.54 30.61
C MET A 1 10.31 51.42 30.14
N LYS A 2 9.31 51.67 29.28
CA LYS A 2 8.38 50.63 28.80
C LYS A 2 8.82 49.98 27.48
N HIS A 3 9.74 50.54 26.72
CA HIS A 3 10.19 50.02 25.41
C HIS A 3 11.38 49.09 25.50
N THR A 4 12.16 49.13 26.56
CA THR A 4 13.33 48.27 26.77
C THR A 4 12.97 46.84 27.23
N PHE A 5 11.79 46.66 27.84
CA PHE A 5 11.30 45.33 28.25
C PHE A 5 10.75 44.53 27.07
N PHE A 6 10.22 45.20 26.03
CA PHE A 6 9.65 44.52 24.88
C PHE A 6 10.70 43.98 23.93
N THR A 7 11.84 44.67 23.81
CA THR A 7 12.96 44.20 22.97
C THR A 7 13.73 43.04 23.61
N LEU A 8 13.77 42.97 24.93
CA LEU A 8 14.43 41.84 25.62
C LEU A 8 13.59 40.54 25.54
N ALA A 9 12.26 40.67 25.55
CA ALA A 9 11.37 39.51 25.40
C ALA A 9 11.40 38.93 23.95
N LEU A 10 11.60 39.78 22.94
CA LEU A 10 11.70 39.34 21.56
C LEU A 10 13.02 38.60 21.28
N PHE A 11 14.09 38.92 22.00
CA PHE A 11 15.39 38.29 21.86
C PHE A 11 15.46 36.91 22.54
N LEU A 12 14.63 36.67 23.56
CA LEU A 12 14.54 35.36 24.25
C LEU A 12 13.72 34.31 23.49
N ILE A 13 12.84 34.75 22.55
CA ILE A 13 12.03 33.84 21.74
C ILE A 13 12.83 33.32 20.51
N SER A 14 13.85 34.03 20.06
CA SER A 14 14.66 33.65 18.91
C SER A 14 15.71 32.56 19.19
N THR A 15 15.92 32.15 20.44
CA THR A 15 16.92 31.15 20.79
C THR A 15 16.36 29.73 20.94
N VAL A 16 15.06 29.52 20.73
CA VAL A 16 14.42 28.19 20.87
C VAL A 16 14.26 27.46 19.52
N LEU A 17 14.69 28.08 18.41
CA LEU A 17 14.66 27.45 17.09
C LEU A 17 16.03 26.88 16.70
N PHE A 18 16.72 26.23 17.64
CA PHE A 18 17.89 25.45 17.30
C PHE A 18 17.58 23.98 17.26
N SER A 19 17.50 23.51 16.04
CA SER A 19 18.12 22.31 15.52
C SER A 19 17.85 21.05 16.35
N GLN A 20 16.91 20.25 15.86
CA GLN A 20 17.10 18.81 15.99
C GLN A 20 18.36 18.46 15.19
N GLU A 21 19.52 18.40 15.88
CA GLU A 21 20.64 17.67 15.36
C GLU A 21 20.18 16.21 15.23
N ASP A 22 20.26 15.70 14.02
CA ASP A 22 20.14 14.26 13.78
C ASP A 22 21.15 13.57 14.68
N VAL A 23 20.66 12.93 15.73
CA VAL A 23 21.48 12.09 16.60
C VAL A 23 21.90 10.89 15.78
N VAL A 24 22.98 11.04 15.03
CA VAL A 24 23.66 9.90 14.42
C VAL A 24 24.23 9.06 15.56
N VAL A 25 23.47 8.07 16.00
CA VAL A 25 23.94 7.06 16.92
C VAL A 25 25.04 6.28 16.19
N LYS A 26 26.31 6.69 16.39
CA LYS A 26 27.44 5.87 16.00
C LYS A 26 27.42 4.62 16.87
N VAL A 27 26.81 3.56 16.38
CA VAL A 27 26.95 2.23 16.95
C VAL A 27 28.39 1.83 16.74
N ASN A 28 29.19 1.91 17.81
CA ASN A 28 30.55 1.40 17.81
C ASN A 28 30.44 -0.13 17.84
N ILE A 29 30.49 -0.77 16.68
CA ILE A 29 30.54 -2.22 16.56
C ILE A 29 32.01 -2.60 16.82
N PRO A 30 32.34 -3.18 17.98
CA PRO A 30 33.68 -3.62 18.23
C PRO A 30 33.94 -4.85 17.36
N ASN A 31 34.97 -4.80 16.56
CA ASN A 31 35.37 -5.70 15.51
C ASN A 31 34.49 -5.62 14.25
N GLU A 32 34.99 -4.92 13.24
CA GLU A 32 34.62 -5.11 11.85
C GLU A 32 35.01 -6.54 11.43
N GLN A 33 34.21 -7.52 11.83
CA GLN A 33 34.21 -8.79 11.13
C GLN A 33 33.63 -8.50 9.76
N LYS A 34 34.51 -8.35 8.80
CA LYS A 34 34.16 -8.21 7.41
C LYS A 34 33.59 -9.55 6.97
N TYR A 35 32.25 -9.63 6.92
CA TYR A 35 31.59 -10.83 6.38
C TYR A 35 31.88 -10.90 4.89
N GLU A 36 32.48 -11.98 4.44
CA GLU A 36 32.64 -12.28 3.03
C GLU A 36 31.48 -13.19 2.61
N PHE A 37 30.65 -12.69 1.69
CA PHE A 37 29.56 -13.45 1.12
C PHE A 37 29.96 -13.96 -0.26
N SER A 38 29.69 -15.24 -0.53
CA SER A 38 29.75 -15.81 -1.88
C SER A 38 28.33 -16.07 -2.36
N THR A 39 28.02 -15.63 -3.59
CA THR A 39 26.75 -15.92 -4.22
C THR A 39 26.70 -17.40 -4.59
N VAL A 40 25.75 -18.13 -4.01
CA VAL A 40 25.52 -19.55 -4.31
C VAL A 40 24.51 -19.69 -5.43
N ILE A 41 23.44 -18.89 -5.38
CA ILE A 41 22.38 -18.86 -6.38
C ILE A 41 21.99 -17.39 -6.55
N ASP A 42 21.94 -16.94 -7.81
CA ASP A 42 21.42 -15.64 -8.20
C ASP A 42 20.21 -15.86 -9.11
N ILE A 43 19.04 -15.47 -8.64
CA ILE A 43 17.79 -15.58 -9.40
C ILE A 43 17.46 -14.19 -9.90
N GLU A 44 17.38 -14.04 -11.22
CA GLU A 44 17.07 -12.78 -11.86
C GLU A 44 15.66 -12.33 -11.49
N ALA A 45 15.52 -11.04 -11.22
CA ALA A 45 14.28 -10.42 -10.81
C ALA A 45 14.04 -9.13 -11.57
N SER A 46 12.77 -8.74 -11.71
CA SER A 46 12.37 -7.43 -12.24
C SER A 46 12.86 -6.27 -11.35
N ALA A 47 12.85 -5.05 -11.90
CA ALA A 47 13.25 -3.86 -11.16
C ALA A 47 12.37 -3.65 -9.91
N VAL A 48 12.99 -3.17 -8.84
CA VAL A 48 12.27 -2.84 -7.60
C VAL A 48 11.27 -1.72 -7.84
N LYS A 49 10.03 -1.96 -7.46
CA LYS A 49 8.93 -1.00 -7.56
C LYS A 49 8.55 -0.46 -6.18
N SER A 50 8.06 0.79 -6.15
CA SER A 50 7.55 1.41 -4.93
C SER A 50 6.06 1.17 -4.78
N GLN A 51 5.65 0.63 -3.65
CA GLN A 51 4.22 0.52 -3.30
C GLN A 51 3.57 1.87 -2.97
N GLY A 52 4.36 2.95 -2.84
CA GLY A 52 3.88 4.25 -2.43
C GLY A 52 3.38 4.26 -0.98
N ASN A 53 2.31 5.02 -0.72
CA ASN A 53 1.69 5.13 0.59
C ASN A 53 0.52 4.14 0.73
N THR A 54 0.87 2.86 0.79
CA THR A 54 -0.09 1.75 0.85
C THR A 54 0.41 0.61 1.74
N GLY A 55 -0.50 -0.21 2.27
CA GLY A 55 -0.18 -1.44 2.98
C GLY A 55 -0.18 -2.68 2.06
N THR A 56 0.33 -2.54 0.81
CA THR A 56 0.22 -3.57 -0.25
C THR A 56 1.52 -4.30 -0.57
N CYS A 57 2.52 -4.24 0.31
CA CYS A 57 3.81 -4.93 0.13
C CYS A 57 3.67 -6.43 -0.21
N TRP A 58 2.63 -7.06 0.31
CA TRP A 58 2.31 -8.46 0.03
C TRP A 58 2.03 -8.72 -1.46
N SER A 59 1.38 -7.77 -2.15
CA SER A 59 1.11 -7.88 -3.60
C SER A 59 2.39 -7.68 -4.40
N PHE A 60 3.19 -6.66 -4.07
CA PHE A 60 4.45 -6.38 -4.74
C PHE A 60 5.43 -7.55 -4.62
N SER A 61 5.63 -8.08 -3.42
CA SER A 61 6.55 -9.21 -3.22
C SER A 61 6.07 -10.49 -3.90
N ALA A 62 4.76 -10.79 -3.88
CA ALA A 62 4.23 -11.98 -4.51
C ALA A 62 4.21 -11.85 -6.04
N SER A 63 3.92 -10.67 -6.60
CA SER A 63 4.01 -10.43 -8.05
C SER A 63 5.44 -10.57 -8.53
N SER A 64 6.42 -9.97 -7.84
CA SER A 64 7.84 -10.12 -8.18
C SER A 64 8.31 -11.57 -8.13
N PHE A 65 7.84 -12.37 -7.17
CA PHE A 65 8.11 -13.81 -7.13
C PHE A 65 7.53 -14.52 -8.36
N ILE A 66 6.28 -14.23 -8.74
CA ILE A 66 5.65 -14.85 -9.92
C ILE A 66 6.38 -14.44 -11.20
N GLU A 67 6.77 -13.17 -11.33
CA GLU A 67 7.56 -12.66 -12.47
C GLU A 67 8.88 -13.41 -12.61
N SER A 68 9.60 -13.58 -11.51
CA SER A 68 10.87 -14.33 -11.49
C SER A 68 10.69 -15.80 -11.88
N GLU A 69 9.61 -16.45 -11.43
CA GLU A 69 9.32 -17.83 -11.80
C GLU A 69 8.91 -17.96 -13.27
N ILE A 70 8.15 -17.00 -13.81
CA ILE A 70 7.83 -16.97 -15.24
C ILE A 70 9.10 -16.80 -16.06
N PHE A 71 9.97 -15.85 -15.67
CA PHE A 71 11.24 -15.64 -16.35
C PHE A 71 12.12 -16.90 -16.30
N ARG A 72 12.23 -17.53 -15.15
CA ARG A 72 13.00 -18.77 -14.99
C ARG A 72 12.50 -19.91 -15.88
N ASP A 73 11.19 -20.01 -16.10
CA ASP A 73 10.58 -21.08 -16.88
C ASP A 73 10.55 -20.79 -18.39
N SER A 74 10.23 -19.54 -18.77
CA SER A 74 10.00 -19.16 -20.17
C SER A 74 11.13 -18.34 -20.80
N GLY A 75 11.98 -17.69 -20.00
CA GLY A 75 12.94 -16.69 -20.44
C GLY A 75 12.31 -15.34 -20.79
N GLU A 76 11.01 -15.15 -20.55
CA GLU A 76 10.29 -13.91 -20.85
C GLU A 76 10.08 -13.07 -19.59
N MET A 77 10.54 -11.81 -19.62
CA MET A 77 10.24 -10.84 -18.57
C MET A 77 8.83 -10.28 -18.76
N ILE A 78 7.96 -10.56 -17.81
CA ILE A 78 6.58 -10.06 -17.78
C ILE A 78 6.43 -9.16 -16.56
N ASP A 79 5.88 -7.97 -16.76
CA ASP A 79 5.57 -7.00 -15.71
C ASP A 79 4.09 -7.12 -15.34
N ILE A 80 3.82 -7.63 -14.13
CA ILE A 80 2.48 -7.95 -13.62
C ILE A 80 1.96 -6.81 -12.77
N SER A 81 0.70 -6.42 -13.00
CA SER A 81 0.03 -5.42 -12.19
C SER A 81 -0.22 -5.89 -10.76
N GLU A 82 0.48 -5.29 -9.81
CA GLU A 82 0.25 -5.50 -8.38
C GLU A 82 -1.13 -4.96 -7.97
N MET A 83 -1.54 -3.83 -8.58
CA MET A 83 -2.79 -3.18 -8.22
C MET A 83 -4.03 -3.90 -8.75
N PHE A 84 -3.91 -4.67 -9.83
CA PHE A 84 -4.96 -5.58 -10.26
C PHE A 84 -5.24 -6.64 -9.19
N ASN A 85 -4.19 -7.25 -8.63
CA ASN A 85 -4.32 -8.22 -7.55
C ASN A 85 -4.89 -7.58 -6.27
N VAL A 86 -4.44 -6.37 -5.93
CA VAL A 86 -4.96 -5.60 -4.79
C VAL A 86 -6.45 -5.31 -4.95
N ARG A 87 -6.87 -4.83 -6.12
CA ARG A 87 -8.27 -4.54 -6.44
C ARG A 87 -9.16 -5.78 -6.27
N ASN A 88 -8.75 -6.90 -6.83
CA ASN A 88 -9.48 -8.17 -6.70
C ASN A 88 -9.53 -8.66 -5.25
N THR A 89 -8.46 -8.47 -4.50
CA THR A 89 -8.41 -8.81 -3.08
C THR A 89 -9.35 -7.93 -2.25
N TYR A 90 -9.48 -6.64 -2.56
CA TYR A 90 -10.48 -5.78 -1.89
C TYR A 90 -11.90 -6.28 -2.14
N ASN A 91 -12.23 -6.71 -3.36
CA ASN A 91 -13.53 -7.32 -3.67
C ASN A 91 -13.79 -8.58 -2.86
N ALA A 92 -12.80 -9.48 -2.75
CA ALA A 92 -12.89 -10.70 -1.95
C ALA A 92 -13.07 -10.39 -0.46
N LYS A 93 -12.31 -9.42 0.06
CA LYS A 93 -12.43 -8.96 1.46
C LYS A 93 -13.80 -8.34 1.74
N ALA A 94 -14.32 -7.53 0.82
CA ALA A 94 -15.64 -6.93 0.95
C ALA A 94 -16.73 -8.01 1.02
N TRP A 95 -16.64 -9.02 0.16
CA TRP A 95 -17.54 -10.19 0.23
C TRP A 95 -17.46 -10.90 1.58
N ALA A 96 -16.24 -11.19 2.05
CA ALA A 96 -16.05 -11.86 3.34
C ALA A 96 -16.58 -11.02 4.52
N TYR A 97 -16.40 -9.69 4.46
CA TYR A 97 -16.90 -8.75 5.47
C TYR A 97 -18.42 -8.75 5.55
N ILE A 98 -19.11 -8.73 4.40
CA ILE A 98 -20.57 -8.82 4.33
C ILE A 98 -21.05 -10.18 4.84
N MET A 99 -20.46 -11.29 4.37
CA MET A 99 -20.86 -12.64 4.79
C MET A 99 -20.69 -12.86 6.30
N ARG A 100 -19.76 -12.18 6.94
CA ARG A 100 -19.51 -12.23 8.38
C ARG A 100 -20.15 -11.08 9.16
N GLN A 101 -21.04 -10.33 8.54
CA GLN A 101 -21.79 -9.24 9.18
C GLN A 101 -20.87 -8.23 9.88
N GLY A 102 -19.77 -7.84 9.23
CA GLY A 102 -18.79 -6.90 9.76
C GLY A 102 -17.89 -7.43 10.88
N LYS A 103 -17.99 -8.72 11.24
CA LYS A 103 -17.24 -9.32 12.38
C LYS A 103 -15.87 -9.86 11.96
N ILE A 104 -15.20 -9.21 11.02
CA ILE A 104 -13.80 -9.47 10.64
C ILE A 104 -13.08 -8.16 10.43
N GLN A 105 -11.74 -8.19 10.55
CA GLN A 105 -10.93 -7.04 10.23
C GLN A 105 -10.97 -6.75 8.73
N PHE A 106 -11.11 -5.47 8.39
CA PHE A 106 -11.01 -4.96 7.02
C PHE A 106 -9.82 -3.99 6.94
N SER A 107 -8.80 -4.33 6.16
CA SER A 107 -7.57 -3.54 6.09
C SER A 107 -6.86 -3.73 4.73
N GLU A 108 -5.83 -2.91 4.48
CA GLU A 108 -4.99 -2.99 3.27
C GLU A 108 -4.12 -4.25 3.23
N GLY A 109 -3.67 -4.73 4.39
CA GLY A 109 -2.76 -5.87 4.50
C GLY A 109 -3.31 -7.15 3.88
N GLY A 110 -2.42 -7.97 3.37
CA GLY A 110 -2.73 -9.28 2.78
C GLY A 110 -1.51 -10.19 2.84
N LEU A 111 -1.61 -11.33 2.21
CA LEU A 111 -0.56 -12.35 2.17
C LEU A 111 -0.37 -12.84 0.72
N ALA A 112 0.72 -13.55 0.45
CA ALA A 112 1.01 -14.10 -0.88
C ALA A 112 -0.14 -14.96 -1.44
N HIS A 113 -0.85 -15.72 -0.59
CA HIS A 113 -1.99 -16.52 -1.04
C HIS A 113 -3.17 -15.69 -1.57
N ASP A 114 -3.31 -14.42 -1.17
CA ASP A 114 -4.33 -13.52 -1.71
C ASP A 114 -4.04 -13.20 -3.18
N VAL A 115 -2.74 -13.02 -3.53
CA VAL A 115 -2.32 -12.88 -4.93
C VAL A 115 -2.59 -14.16 -5.71
N LEU A 116 -2.20 -15.32 -5.17
CA LEU A 116 -2.45 -16.60 -5.83
C LEU A 116 -3.94 -16.85 -6.06
N ASN A 117 -4.79 -16.50 -5.11
CA ASN A 117 -6.25 -16.57 -5.26
C ASN A 117 -6.76 -15.58 -6.32
N SER A 118 -6.23 -14.34 -6.36
CA SER A 118 -6.56 -13.38 -7.40
C SER A 118 -6.21 -13.92 -8.77
N VAL A 119 -4.99 -14.41 -8.96
CA VAL A 119 -4.53 -15.01 -10.21
C VAL A 119 -5.37 -16.22 -10.63
N LYS A 120 -5.70 -17.09 -9.69
CA LYS A 120 -6.52 -18.28 -9.97
C LYS A 120 -7.93 -17.93 -10.45
N LEU A 121 -8.52 -16.87 -9.90
CA LEU A 121 -9.92 -16.49 -10.17
C LEU A 121 -10.06 -15.48 -11.32
N ASN A 122 -9.07 -14.60 -11.50
CA ASN A 122 -9.17 -13.46 -12.41
C ASN A 122 -8.07 -13.43 -13.47
N GLY A 123 -7.07 -14.32 -13.39
CA GLY A 123 -5.91 -14.30 -14.27
C GLY A 123 -4.85 -13.28 -13.86
N LEU A 124 -3.90 -13.05 -14.75
CA LEU A 124 -2.85 -12.03 -14.63
C LEU A 124 -3.18 -10.84 -15.51
N MET A 125 -2.82 -9.65 -15.06
CA MET A 125 -2.96 -8.40 -15.79
C MET A 125 -1.58 -7.77 -15.96
N PRO A 126 -1.15 -7.40 -17.19
CA PRO A 126 0.07 -6.64 -17.37
C PRO A 126 -0.03 -5.25 -16.73
N GLU A 127 1.06 -4.78 -16.15
CA GLU A 127 1.15 -3.43 -15.55
C GLU A 127 0.82 -2.34 -16.58
N SER A 128 1.24 -2.52 -17.83
CA SER A 128 0.95 -1.59 -18.93
C SER A 128 -0.53 -1.47 -19.27
N ALA A 129 -1.34 -2.48 -18.94
CA ALA A 129 -2.79 -2.46 -19.18
C ALA A 129 -3.58 -1.90 -17.99
N TYR A 130 -3.06 -2.09 -16.77
CA TYR A 130 -3.68 -1.57 -15.56
C TYR A 130 -2.64 -1.40 -14.46
N ASN A 131 -2.29 -0.17 -14.14
CA ASN A 131 -1.33 0.15 -13.08
C ASN A 131 -1.96 0.65 -11.78
N GLY A 132 -3.28 0.85 -11.75
CA GLY A 132 -3.98 1.34 -10.55
C GLY A 132 -3.67 2.78 -10.17
N LEU A 133 -3.04 3.57 -11.04
CA LEU A 133 -2.80 4.98 -10.84
C LEU A 133 -3.87 5.81 -11.55
N LEU A 134 -4.33 6.84 -10.88
CA LEU A 134 -5.18 7.85 -11.50
C LEU A 134 -4.31 8.79 -12.35
N ASP A 135 -4.94 9.48 -13.31
CA ASP A 135 -4.28 10.45 -14.17
C ASP A 135 -3.42 11.43 -13.35
N ASN A 136 -2.16 11.57 -13.76
CA ASN A 136 -1.15 12.42 -13.11
C ASN A 136 -0.68 12.00 -11.71
N ALA A 137 -1.15 10.89 -11.15
CA ALA A 137 -0.60 10.35 -9.91
C ALA A 137 0.76 9.70 -10.16
N LYS A 138 1.76 10.05 -9.33
CA LYS A 138 3.11 9.45 -9.40
C LYS A 138 3.28 8.26 -8.47
N ASN A 139 2.44 8.17 -7.44
CA ASN A 139 2.53 7.13 -6.42
C ASN A 139 1.12 6.72 -5.99
N HIS A 140 0.99 5.46 -5.60
CA HIS A 140 -0.23 4.94 -4.99
C HIS A 140 -0.45 5.55 -3.60
N ASN A 141 -1.72 5.81 -3.27
CA ASN A 141 -2.14 6.25 -1.95
C ASN A 141 -3.50 5.66 -1.58
N HIS A 142 -3.52 4.72 -0.64
CA HIS A 142 -4.72 4.00 -0.24
C HIS A 142 -5.34 4.49 1.07
N GLN A 143 -4.86 5.58 1.66
CA GLN A 143 -5.32 6.07 2.96
C GLN A 143 -6.85 6.23 3.06
N LYS A 144 -7.52 6.53 1.95
CA LYS A 144 -8.98 6.74 1.91
C LYS A 144 -9.76 5.48 1.53
N ILE A 145 -9.14 4.53 0.83
CA ILE A 145 -9.83 3.36 0.26
C ILE A 145 -10.50 2.53 1.35
N VAL A 146 -9.73 2.08 2.33
CA VAL A 146 -10.25 1.21 3.40
C VAL A 146 -11.35 1.89 4.21
N PRO A 147 -11.20 3.13 4.71
CA PRO A 147 -12.27 3.83 5.42
C PRO A 147 -13.54 4.00 4.60
N GLU A 148 -13.44 4.32 3.31
CA GLU A 148 -14.59 4.51 2.43
C GLU A 148 -15.30 3.19 2.14
N LEU A 149 -14.55 2.12 1.84
CA LEU A 149 -15.09 0.79 1.66
C LEU A 149 -15.81 0.30 2.92
N GLN A 150 -15.16 0.41 4.08
CA GLN A 150 -15.74 -0.05 5.35
C GLN A 150 -17.03 0.72 5.68
N LYS A 151 -17.03 2.04 5.48
CA LYS A 151 -18.24 2.87 5.66
C LYS A 151 -19.39 2.40 4.77
N ALA A 152 -19.12 2.09 3.51
CA ALA A 152 -20.13 1.62 2.57
C ALA A 152 -20.67 0.24 2.96
N LEU A 153 -19.80 -0.68 3.36
CA LEU A 153 -20.15 -2.03 3.78
C LEU A 153 -20.94 -2.03 5.10
N ASP A 154 -20.53 -1.21 6.07
CA ASP A 154 -21.26 -1.04 7.34
C ASP A 154 -22.66 -0.48 7.15
N ALA A 155 -22.81 0.52 6.27
CA ALA A 155 -24.12 1.09 5.95
C ALA A 155 -25.05 0.02 5.31
N TYR A 156 -24.52 -0.81 4.43
CA TYR A 156 -25.25 -1.92 3.85
C TYR A 156 -25.68 -2.96 4.90
N ILE A 157 -24.75 -3.37 5.78
CA ILE A 157 -25.03 -4.36 6.84
C ILE A 157 -26.11 -3.84 7.80
N LYS A 158 -26.06 -2.54 8.16
CA LYS A 158 -27.06 -1.91 9.03
C LYS A 158 -28.40 -1.69 8.36
N ASN A 159 -28.54 -2.01 7.07
CA ASN A 159 -29.73 -1.73 6.26
C ASN A 159 -30.20 -0.27 6.39
N ASP A 160 -29.24 0.67 6.32
CA ASP A 160 -29.52 2.09 6.42
C ASP A 160 -30.26 2.58 5.17
N GLN A 161 -31.58 2.79 5.32
CA GLN A 161 -32.47 3.22 4.23
C GLN A 161 -32.11 4.61 3.67
N ASN A 162 -31.38 5.43 4.43
CA ASN A 162 -30.88 6.72 3.98
C ASN A 162 -29.51 6.61 3.31
N SER A 163 -28.92 5.43 3.28
CA SER A 163 -27.64 5.19 2.65
C SER A 163 -27.78 5.12 1.13
N LYS A 164 -26.87 5.77 0.42
CA LYS A 164 -26.69 5.58 -1.01
C LYS A 164 -26.16 4.19 -1.40
N TYR A 165 -25.76 3.39 -0.43
CA TYR A 165 -25.13 2.07 -0.61
C TYR A 165 -26.14 0.93 -0.52
N THR A 166 -27.15 0.94 -1.37
CA THR A 166 -28.19 -0.13 -1.44
C THR A 166 -27.68 -1.41 -2.09
N ASN A 167 -26.62 -1.32 -2.86
CA ASN A 167 -25.91 -2.46 -3.47
C ASN A 167 -24.43 -2.38 -3.14
N TRP A 168 -23.97 -3.21 -2.23
CA TRP A 168 -22.60 -3.18 -1.76
C TRP A 168 -21.56 -3.47 -2.84
N LYS A 169 -21.84 -4.37 -3.79
CA LYS A 169 -20.93 -4.68 -4.90
C LYS A 169 -20.70 -3.46 -5.77
N PHE A 170 -21.77 -2.80 -6.17
CA PHE A 170 -21.67 -1.56 -6.94
C PHE A 170 -20.96 -0.45 -6.16
N ALA A 171 -21.22 -0.35 -4.86
CA ALA A 171 -20.54 0.62 -4.01
C ALA A 171 -19.03 0.37 -3.92
N VAL A 172 -18.63 -0.90 -3.74
CA VAL A 172 -17.21 -1.29 -3.72
C VAL A 172 -16.54 -1.00 -5.05
N ASP A 173 -17.13 -1.41 -6.16
CA ASP A 173 -16.58 -1.14 -7.50
C ASP A 173 -16.45 0.36 -7.77
N SER A 174 -17.47 1.15 -7.39
CA SER A 174 -17.43 2.61 -7.58
C SER A 174 -16.31 3.27 -6.77
N ILE A 175 -16.09 2.84 -5.52
CA ILE A 175 -15.01 3.35 -4.69
C ILE A 175 -13.65 2.92 -5.25
N LEU A 176 -13.50 1.66 -5.65
CA LEU A 176 -12.26 1.19 -6.24
C LEU A 176 -11.95 1.90 -7.57
N ASN A 177 -12.96 2.14 -8.42
CA ASN A 177 -12.79 2.93 -9.65
C ASN A 177 -12.33 4.36 -9.36
N LEU A 178 -12.87 4.98 -8.30
CA LEU A 178 -12.50 6.34 -7.90
C LEU A 178 -11.02 6.46 -7.48
N HIS A 179 -10.46 5.41 -6.88
CA HIS A 179 -9.13 5.45 -6.28
C HIS A 179 -8.05 4.70 -7.08
N LEU A 180 -8.46 3.69 -7.85
CA LEU A 180 -7.53 2.80 -8.57
C LEU A 180 -7.75 2.82 -10.10
N GLY A 181 -8.68 3.62 -10.59
CA GLY A 181 -9.05 3.61 -12.01
C GLY A 181 -9.92 2.41 -12.42
N THR A 182 -10.23 2.34 -13.70
CA THR A 182 -11.11 1.31 -14.32
C THR A 182 -10.34 0.40 -15.24
#